data_e7bd71e589018cb87ee3a0444b917cb0
#
_entry.id   e7bd71e589018cb87ee3a0444b917cb0
#
_cell.length_a   1.000
_cell.length_b   1.000
_cell.length_c   1.000
_cell.angle_alpha   90.00
_cell.angle_beta   90.00
_cell.angle_gamma   90.00
#
_symmetry.space_group_name_H-M   'P 1'
#
loop_
_entity.id
_entity.type
_entity.pdbx_description
1 polymer ?
#
loop_
_entity_poly.entity_id
_entity_poly.type
_entity_poly.pdbx_seq_one_letter_code
_entity_poly.pdbx_strand_id
1 'polypeptide(L)'
;IFTNFRGDRATEFSQALLADDLPYFERYRCPEVLFAGMTQYDQDNQIPPDYLVGTPVVEEPFGKRILELGLKQFRLSETQKFAHVTFFYNGGYREPLDPLQENYHFIASDKIPSFAERPAMKAPGISKKAVEFINSGEYQYGLINFANADMVGHTGDLQATVRAVEAVDAALDNIVRAIDTVNGLLVITADHGNADEMLISNQNGTLEISTKHSLNPV
;
A
#
# COMPACT_ATOMS: atom_id res chain seq x y z
N ILE A 1 16.29 -12.77 -19.23
CA ILE A 1 16.18 -11.52 -18.45
C ILE A 1 14.69 -11.25 -18.24
N PHE A 2 14.30 -11.05 -16.98
CA PHE A 2 12.94 -10.72 -16.60
C PHE A 2 12.81 -9.20 -16.44
N THR A 3 12.25 -8.53 -17.44
CA THR A 3 12.19 -7.07 -17.57
C THR A 3 11.01 -6.46 -16.80
N ASN A 4 10.88 -6.77 -15.51
CA ASN A 4 9.88 -6.21 -14.62
C ASN A 4 10.57 -5.37 -13.54
N PHE A 5 10.08 -4.15 -13.31
CA PHE A 5 10.62 -3.26 -12.27
C PHE A 5 9.85 -3.34 -10.95
N ARG A 6 8.64 -3.90 -10.97
CA ARG A 6 7.78 -4.02 -9.80
C ARG A 6 8.05 -5.34 -9.07
N GLY A 7 8.39 -5.26 -7.78
CA GLY A 7 8.88 -6.40 -7.00
C GLY A 7 7.81 -7.36 -6.49
N ASP A 8 6.56 -6.92 -6.28
CA ASP A 8 5.53 -7.69 -5.58
C ASP A 8 5.34 -9.12 -6.11
N ARG A 9 4.81 -9.28 -7.32
CA ARG A 9 4.63 -10.59 -7.96
C ARG A 9 5.88 -11.11 -8.68
N ALA A 10 6.86 -10.24 -8.90
CA ALA A 10 8.13 -10.64 -9.49
C ALA A 10 8.94 -11.53 -8.56
N THR A 11 8.84 -11.33 -7.26
CA THR A 11 9.43 -12.22 -6.25
C THR A 11 8.83 -13.62 -6.34
N GLU A 12 7.49 -13.75 -6.35
CA GLU A 12 6.80 -15.03 -6.48
C GLU A 12 7.18 -15.76 -7.79
N PHE A 13 7.21 -15.03 -8.90
CA PHE A 13 7.61 -15.58 -10.19
C PHE A 13 9.07 -16.05 -10.20
N SER A 14 9.97 -15.28 -9.62
CA SER A 14 11.38 -15.65 -9.50
C SER A 14 11.57 -16.90 -8.64
N GLN A 15 10.87 -16.98 -7.51
CA GLN A 15 10.85 -18.18 -6.67
C GLN A 15 10.31 -19.39 -7.43
N ALA A 16 9.23 -19.25 -8.20
CA ALA A 16 8.66 -20.32 -8.98
C ALA A 16 9.62 -20.90 -10.04
N LEU A 17 10.59 -20.11 -10.50
CA LEU A 17 11.62 -20.57 -11.45
C LEU A 17 12.89 -21.10 -10.77
N LEU A 18 13.30 -20.49 -9.67
CA LEU A 18 14.64 -20.68 -9.09
C LEU A 18 14.65 -21.60 -7.87
N ALA A 19 13.57 -21.68 -7.09
CA ALA A 19 13.54 -22.48 -5.89
C ALA A 19 13.62 -23.98 -6.21
N ASP A 20 14.45 -24.72 -5.49
CA ASP A 20 14.52 -26.19 -5.60
C ASP A 20 13.24 -26.85 -5.12
N ASP A 21 12.69 -26.36 -4.00
CA ASP A 21 11.41 -26.79 -3.44
C ASP A 21 10.40 -25.63 -3.45
N LEU A 22 9.20 -25.91 -3.94
CA LEU A 22 8.12 -24.94 -4.04
C LEU A 22 6.85 -25.50 -3.38
N PRO A 23 6.53 -25.10 -2.15
CA PRO A 23 5.43 -25.69 -1.37
C PRO A 23 4.04 -25.30 -1.85
N TYR A 24 3.91 -24.37 -2.81
CA TYR A 24 2.62 -23.80 -3.22
C TYR A 24 1.92 -24.54 -4.34
N PHE A 25 2.69 -25.19 -5.24
CA PHE A 25 2.16 -26.02 -6.33
C PHE A 25 3.25 -26.95 -6.88
N GLU A 26 2.82 -28.05 -7.51
CA GLU A 26 3.72 -29.00 -8.16
C GLU A 26 4.17 -28.49 -9.54
N ARG A 27 5.48 -28.47 -9.77
CA ARG A 27 6.07 -28.10 -11.06
C ARG A 27 6.29 -29.35 -11.90
N TYR A 28 5.55 -29.45 -13.00
CA TYR A 28 5.75 -30.56 -13.97
C TYR A 28 7.09 -30.49 -14.71
N ARG A 29 7.65 -29.29 -14.81
CA ARG A 29 8.92 -29.03 -15.47
C ARG A 29 9.66 -27.89 -14.78
N CYS A 30 10.92 -28.13 -14.45
CA CYS A 30 11.85 -27.10 -13.98
C CYS A 30 12.91 -26.91 -15.08
N PRO A 31 12.80 -25.88 -15.92
CA PRO A 31 13.77 -25.65 -16.97
C PRO A 31 15.10 -25.19 -16.37
N GLU A 32 16.20 -25.73 -16.87
CA GLU A 32 17.53 -25.19 -16.56
C GLU A 32 17.73 -23.90 -17.33
N VAL A 33 17.65 -22.76 -16.64
CA VAL A 33 17.75 -21.42 -17.24
C VAL A 33 18.69 -20.54 -16.44
N LEU A 34 19.44 -19.70 -17.12
CA LEU A 34 20.09 -18.56 -16.50
C LEU A 34 19.02 -17.46 -16.36
N PHE A 35 18.62 -17.17 -15.13
CA PHE A 35 17.59 -16.17 -14.85
C PHE A 35 18.22 -14.93 -14.21
N ALA A 36 17.95 -13.77 -14.75
CA ALA A 36 18.32 -12.50 -14.16
C ALA A 36 17.10 -11.55 -14.14
N GLY A 37 16.84 -10.97 -12.97
CA GLY A 37 15.83 -9.93 -12.83
C GLY A 37 16.30 -8.57 -13.34
N MET A 38 15.37 -7.68 -13.59
CA MET A 38 15.70 -6.26 -13.82
C MET A 38 16.33 -5.66 -12.56
N THR A 39 15.72 -5.97 -11.40
CA THR A 39 16.23 -5.61 -10.07
C THR A 39 16.22 -6.84 -9.16
N GLN A 40 16.83 -6.75 -8.00
CA GLN A 40 16.65 -7.73 -6.94
C GLN A 40 15.32 -7.44 -6.24
N TYR A 41 14.32 -8.29 -6.47
CA TYR A 41 12.94 -8.06 -6.02
C TYR A 41 12.74 -8.29 -4.52
N ASP A 42 13.54 -9.15 -3.93
CA ASP A 42 13.58 -9.39 -2.48
C ASP A 42 15.05 -9.39 -2.03
N GLN A 43 15.45 -8.32 -1.36
CA GLN A 43 16.83 -8.14 -0.89
C GLN A 43 17.16 -9.04 0.30
N ASP A 44 16.18 -9.29 1.18
CA ASP A 44 16.39 -10.09 2.37
C ASP A 44 16.68 -11.56 2.03
N ASN A 45 15.94 -12.06 1.02
CA ASN A 45 16.09 -13.43 0.52
C ASN A 45 16.99 -13.53 -0.73
N GLN A 46 17.54 -12.40 -1.19
CA GLN A 46 18.40 -12.32 -2.39
C GLN A 46 17.73 -12.88 -3.65
N ILE A 47 16.46 -12.54 -3.90
CA ILE A 47 15.65 -13.07 -5.01
C ILE A 47 15.39 -11.99 -6.06
N PRO A 48 15.76 -12.22 -7.32
CA PRO A 48 16.68 -13.27 -7.78
C PRO A 48 18.13 -12.95 -7.37
N PRO A 49 19.03 -13.96 -7.34
CA PRO A 49 20.45 -13.73 -7.03
C PRO A 49 21.15 -12.90 -8.12
N ASP A 50 20.76 -13.08 -9.39
CA ASP A 50 21.30 -12.32 -10.51
C ASP A 50 20.30 -11.22 -10.94
N TYR A 51 20.78 -10.00 -11.08
CA TYR A 51 19.99 -8.84 -11.50
C TYR A 51 20.83 -7.81 -12.25
N LEU A 52 20.19 -6.98 -13.08
CA LEU A 52 20.87 -6.00 -13.92
C LEU A 52 21.12 -4.66 -13.23
N VAL A 53 20.15 -4.22 -12.40
CA VAL A 53 20.21 -2.91 -11.72
C VAL A 53 20.00 -3.13 -10.23
N GLY A 54 20.91 -2.62 -9.42
CA GLY A 54 20.73 -2.61 -7.96
C GLY A 54 19.50 -1.84 -7.54
N THR A 55 18.85 -2.29 -6.47
CA THR A 55 17.72 -1.54 -5.91
C THR A 55 18.24 -0.20 -5.40
N PRO A 56 17.57 0.92 -5.73
CA PRO A 56 17.95 2.21 -5.20
C PRO A 56 17.94 2.21 -3.67
N VAL A 57 19.02 2.64 -3.06
CA VAL A 57 19.07 2.82 -1.61
C VAL A 57 18.54 4.20 -1.28
N VAL A 58 17.46 4.26 -0.51
CA VAL A 58 16.93 5.50 0.04
C VAL A 58 17.57 5.70 1.41
N GLU A 59 18.68 6.44 1.46
CA GLU A 59 19.47 6.62 2.69
C GLU A 59 18.73 7.41 3.77
N GLU A 60 17.89 8.36 3.36
CA GLU A 60 17.20 9.28 4.25
C GLU A 60 15.70 9.38 3.95
N PRO A 61 14.92 8.32 4.23
CA PRO A 61 13.47 8.42 4.12
C PRO A 61 12.93 9.42 5.16
N PHE A 62 11.78 10.02 4.87
CA PHE A 62 11.17 11.04 5.73
C PHE A 62 10.94 10.52 7.17
N GLY A 63 10.57 9.25 7.33
CA GLY A 63 10.43 8.61 8.65
C GLY A 63 11.71 8.72 9.50
N LYS A 64 12.89 8.56 8.90
CA LYS A 64 14.17 8.71 9.59
C LYS A 64 14.39 10.14 10.10
N ARG A 65 13.99 11.15 9.32
CA ARG A 65 14.08 12.55 9.75
C ARG A 65 13.21 12.87 10.96
N ILE A 66 12.03 12.28 11.05
CA ILE A 66 11.16 12.40 12.24
C ILE A 66 11.87 11.82 13.47
N LEU A 67 12.49 10.65 13.34
CA LEU A 67 13.22 9.99 14.43
C LEU A 67 14.45 10.78 14.88
N GLU A 68 15.22 11.35 13.95
CA GLU A 68 16.39 12.20 14.26
C GLU A 68 16.03 13.45 15.07
N LEU A 69 14.80 13.93 14.94
CA LEU A 69 14.26 15.03 15.75
C LEU A 69 13.76 14.55 17.13
N GLY A 70 13.88 13.27 17.46
CA GLY A 70 13.38 12.69 18.71
C GLY A 70 11.85 12.62 18.79
N LEU A 71 11.16 12.69 17.64
CA LEU A 71 9.70 12.70 17.55
C LEU A 71 9.17 11.28 17.32
N LYS A 72 8.04 10.98 17.94
CA LYS A 72 7.34 9.71 17.75
C LYS A 72 6.38 9.77 16.57
N GLN A 73 6.26 8.65 15.89
CA GLN A 73 5.41 8.52 14.71
C GLN A 73 4.64 7.20 14.69
N PHE A 74 3.50 7.18 13.97
CA PHE A 74 2.77 5.95 13.69
C PHE A 74 2.49 5.76 12.21
N ARG A 75 2.38 4.49 11.81
CA ARG A 75 1.92 4.04 10.50
C ARG A 75 0.65 3.23 10.70
N LEU A 76 -0.39 3.55 9.96
CA LEU A 76 -1.70 2.91 10.15
C LEU A 76 -2.34 2.62 8.80
N SER A 77 -2.64 1.37 8.54
CA SER A 77 -3.41 0.92 7.40
C SER A 77 -3.95 -0.49 7.61
N GLU A 78 -4.78 -0.93 6.67
CA GLU A 78 -5.18 -2.32 6.58
C GLU A 78 -4.25 -3.12 5.66
N THR A 79 -4.42 -4.46 5.60
CA THR A 79 -3.54 -5.40 4.87
C THR A 79 -3.16 -4.91 3.47
N GLN A 80 -4.12 -4.41 2.70
CA GLN A 80 -3.94 -4.12 1.27
C GLN A 80 -2.96 -2.97 0.98
N LYS A 81 -2.81 -2.03 1.90
CA LYS A 81 -1.95 -0.86 1.75
C LYS A 81 -0.93 -0.69 2.90
N PHE A 82 -0.74 -1.73 3.73
CA PHE A 82 0.19 -1.63 4.86
C PHE A 82 1.64 -1.41 4.41
N ALA A 83 2.07 -2.12 3.37
CA ALA A 83 3.40 -1.92 2.81
C ALA A 83 3.62 -0.50 2.25
N HIS A 84 2.56 0.19 1.82
CA HIS A 84 2.66 1.57 1.31
C HIS A 84 3.00 2.57 2.40
N VAL A 85 2.47 2.36 3.62
CA VAL A 85 2.76 3.23 4.77
C VAL A 85 4.00 2.81 5.57
N THR A 86 4.55 1.62 5.31
CA THR A 86 5.71 1.06 6.01
C THR A 86 6.90 0.88 5.06
N PHE A 87 7.02 -0.27 4.42
CA PHE A 87 8.14 -0.67 3.58
C PHE A 87 8.51 0.35 2.51
N PHE A 88 7.55 0.74 1.67
CA PHE A 88 7.83 1.68 0.57
C PHE A 88 8.12 3.09 1.09
N TYR A 89 7.39 3.54 2.11
CA TYR A 89 7.60 4.86 2.69
C TYR A 89 8.94 4.99 3.41
N ASN A 90 9.40 3.93 4.03
CA ASN A 90 10.70 3.89 4.71
C ASN A 90 11.86 3.44 3.80
N GLY A 91 11.70 3.53 2.48
CA GLY A 91 12.80 3.28 1.54
C GLY A 91 13.23 1.83 1.43
N GLY A 92 12.32 0.88 1.71
CA GLY A 92 12.57 -0.55 1.60
C GLY A 92 12.83 -1.26 2.93
N TYR A 93 12.80 -0.55 4.06
CA TYR A 93 12.90 -1.18 5.37
C TYR A 93 11.56 -1.77 5.82
N ARG A 94 11.53 -3.06 6.13
CA ARG A 94 10.30 -3.79 6.54
C ARG A 94 9.89 -3.50 7.97
N GLU A 95 10.88 -3.43 8.84
CA GLU A 95 10.68 -3.18 10.26
C GLU A 95 10.75 -1.69 10.57
N PRO A 96 10.18 -1.23 11.69
CA PRO A 96 10.36 0.12 12.18
C PRO A 96 11.85 0.46 12.30
N LEU A 97 12.25 1.65 11.84
CA LEU A 97 13.63 2.12 11.97
C LEU A 97 14.05 2.27 13.43
N ASP A 98 13.10 2.62 14.30
CA ASP A 98 13.24 2.61 15.75
C ASP A 98 11.91 2.16 16.39
N PRO A 99 11.81 0.93 16.92
CA PRO A 99 10.57 0.41 17.51
C PRO A 99 10.06 1.17 18.74
N LEU A 100 10.90 2.02 19.38
CA LEU A 100 10.50 2.84 20.53
C LEU A 100 9.82 4.14 20.10
N GLN A 101 10.08 4.59 18.87
CA GLN A 101 9.60 5.86 18.34
C GLN A 101 8.69 5.72 17.11
N GLU A 102 8.71 4.56 16.44
CA GLU A 102 7.93 4.30 15.25
C GLU A 102 6.98 3.10 15.47
N ASN A 103 5.69 3.38 15.50
CA ASN A 103 4.65 2.37 15.73
C ASN A 103 3.98 1.97 14.41
N TYR A 104 4.12 0.70 14.02
CA TYR A 104 3.42 0.11 12.89
C TYR A 104 2.14 -0.56 13.37
N HIS A 105 0.98 0.05 13.09
CA HIS A 105 -0.32 -0.48 13.49
C HIS A 105 -1.06 -1.06 12.30
N PHE A 106 -1.19 -2.37 12.31
CA PHE A 106 -1.82 -3.17 11.27
C PHE A 106 -3.27 -3.51 11.62
N ILE A 107 -4.19 -3.34 10.65
CA ILE A 107 -5.58 -3.81 10.76
C ILE A 107 -5.81 -4.86 9.66
N ALA A 108 -6.18 -6.08 10.07
CA ALA A 108 -6.42 -7.15 9.11
C ALA A 108 -7.64 -6.86 8.23
N SER A 109 -7.45 -6.87 6.91
CA SER A 109 -8.54 -6.79 5.94
C SER A 109 -9.45 -8.02 6.01
N ASP A 110 -10.68 -7.88 5.56
CA ASP A 110 -11.60 -9.01 5.45
C ASP A 110 -11.12 -10.00 4.38
N LYS A 111 -11.22 -11.28 4.67
CA LYS A 111 -10.95 -12.36 3.71
C LYS A 111 -12.23 -12.65 2.92
N ILE A 112 -12.49 -11.85 1.92
CA ILE A 112 -13.69 -11.92 1.06
C ILE A 112 -13.27 -12.03 -0.42
N PRO A 113 -14.10 -12.62 -1.28
CA PRO A 113 -13.78 -12.76 -2.71
C PRO A 113 -13.67 -11.42 -3.43
N SER A 114 -14.46 -10.42 -3.04
CA SER A 114 -14.46 -9.09 -3.64
C SER A 114 -14.73 -8.01 -2.59
N PHE A 115 -13.94 -6.95 -2.62
CA PHE A 115 -14.16 -5.80 -1.73
C PHE A 115 -15.44 -5.00 -2.08
N ALA A 116 -16.04 -5.20 -3.26
CA ALA A 116 -17.35 -4.65 -3.58
C ALA A 116 -18.47 -5.14 -2.64
N GLU A 117 -18.30 -6.31 -2.00
CA GLU A 117 -19.24 -6.84 -1.01
C GLU A 117 -19.25 -6.05 0.31
N ARG A 118 -18.10 -5.44 0.64
CA ARG A 118 -17.91 -4.63 1.86
C ARG A 118 -17.09 -3.38 1.57
N PRO A 119 -17.61 -2.40 0.84
CA PRO A 119 -16.84 -1.26 0.35
C PRO A 119 -16.30 -0.34 1.45
N ALA A 120 -16.90 -0.35 2.64
CA ALA A 120 -16.35 0.36 3.79
C ALA A 120 -15.03 -0.23 4.30
N MET A 121 -14.71 -1.47 3.92
CA MET A 121 -13.47 -2.17 4.32
C MET A 121 -13.14 -1.94 5.81
N LYS A 122 -11.94 -1.49 6.13
CA LYS A 122 -11.52 -1.18 7.50
C LYS A 122 -11.48 0.32 7.80
N ALA A 123 -12.02 1.18 6.94
CA ALA A 123 -12.01 2.62 7.16
C ALA A 123 -12.55 3.05 8.54
N PRO A 124 -13.67 2.50 9.07
CA PRO A 124 -14.12 2.85 10.41
C PRO A 124 -13.13 2.46 11.52
N GLY A 125 -12.48 1.30 11.37
CA GLY A 125 -11.47 0.82 12.33
C GLY A 125 -10.19 1.66 12.28
N ILE A 126 -9.75 2.02 11.08
CA ILE A 126 -8.59 2.89 10.85
C ILE A 126 -8.87 4.26 11.47
N SER A 127 -10.02 4.87 11.18
CA SER A 127 -10.42 6.17 11.72
C SER A 127 -10.44 6.15 13.25
N LYS A 128 -11.07 5.14 13.86
CA LYS A 128 -11.11 5.00 15.32
C LYS A 128 -9.70 4.95 15.90
N LYS A 129 -8.82 4.13 15.34
CA LYS A 129 -7.43 3.99 15.83
C LYS A 129 -6.62 5.26 15.61
N ALA A 130 -6.80 5.96 14.49
CA ALA A 130 -6.17 7.24 14.24
C ALA A 130 -6.57 8.29 15.29
N VAL A 131 -7.86 8.39 15.61
CA VAL A 131 -8.37 9.30 16.66
C VAL A 131 -7.78 8.94 18.03
N GLU A 132 -7.66 7.64 18.37
CA GLU A 132 -6.98 7.21 19.60
C GLU A 132 -5.53 7.70 19.66
N PHE A 133 -4.78 7.53 18.57
CA PHE A 133 -3.38 7.96 18.49
C PHE A 133 -3.22 9.49 18.55
N ILE A 134 -4.08 10.23 17.84
CA ILE A 134 -4.07 11.70 17.89
C ILE A 134 -4.35 12.21 19.30
N ASN A 135 -5.39 11.70 19.93
CA ASN A 135 -5.81 12.14 21.27
C ASN A 135 -4.86 11.69 22.39
N SER A 136 -4.02 10.70 22.15
CA SER A 136 -3.01 10.27 23.14
C SER A 136 -1.95 11.32 23.39
N GLY A 137 -1.70 12.22 22.44
CA GLY A 137 -0.60 13.19 22.47
C GLY A 137 0.79 12.57 22.39
N GLU A 138 0.86 11.25 22.18
CA GLU A 138 2.14 10.53 22.15
C GLU A 138 2.90 10.76 20.83
N TYR A 139 2.18 10.91 19.73
CA TYR A 139 2.75 10.96 18.39
C TYR A 139 2.68 12.37 17.81
N GLN A 140 3.78 12.81 17.18
CA GLN A 140 3.87 14.09 16.50
C GLN A 140 3.68 13.97 14.98
N TYR A 141 3.78 12.73 14.45
CA TYR A 141 3.54 12.45 13.04
C TYR A 141 2.76 11.14 12.88
N GLY A 142 1.82 11.12 11.96
CA GLY A 142 1.08 9.93 11.58
C GLY A 142 0.92 9.83 10.07
N LEU A 143 1.12 8.63 9.52
CA LEU A 143 0.82 8.30 8.14
C LEU A 143 -0.26 7.23 8.10
N ILE A 144 -1.36 7.55 7.42
CA ILE A 144 -2.55 6.70 7.33
C ILE A 144 -2.85 6.46 5.86
N ASN A 145 -3.19 5.22 5.50
CA ASN A 145 -3.72 4.94 4.17
C ASN A 145 -5.08 4.22 4.28
N PHE A 146 -6.05 4.71 3.51
CA PHE A 146 -7.35 4.09 3.30
C PHE A 146 -7.32 3.39 1.94
N ALA A 147 -7.36 2.07 1.93
CA ALA A 147 -7.27 1.26 0.72
C ALA A 147 -8.56 1.25 -0.12
N ASN A 148 -9.65 1.82 0.39
CA ASN A 148 -11.01 1.65 -0.11
C ASN A 148 -11.18 2.02 -1.58
N ALA A 149 -10.83 3.26 -1.96
CA ALA A 149 -11.07 3.79 -3.30
C ALA A 149 -10.34 2.97 -4.37
N ASP A 150 -9.08 2.57 -4.09
CA ASP A 150 -8.28 1.75 -4.99
C ASP A 150 -8.79 0.30 -5.07
N MET A 151 -8.92 -0.36 -3.93
CA MET A 151 -9.26 -1.78 -3.90
C MET A 151 -10.69 -2.07 -4.39
N VAL A 152 -11.65 -1.20 -4.09
CA VAL A 152 -13.01 -1.33 -4.60
C VAL A 152 -13.10 -0.86 -6.05
N GLY A 153 -12.36 0.18 -6.44
CA GLY A 153 -12.26 0.66 -7.82
C GLY A 153 -11.78 -0.44 -8.78
N HIS A 154 -10.81 -1.24 -8.37
CA HIS A 154 -10.34 -2.39 -9.13
C HIS A 154 -11.40 -3.48 -9.40
N THR A 155 -12.50 -3.51 -8.64
CA THR A 155 -13.60 -4.45 -8.88
C THR A 155 -14.46 -4.08 -10.09
N GLY A 156 -14.41 -2.82 -10.54
CA GLY A 156 -15.25 -2.29 -11.61
C GLY A 156 -16.69 -2.00 -11.18
N ASP A 157 -17.06 -2.21 -9.91
CA ASP A 157 -18.38 -1.87 -9.39
C ASP A 157 -18.42 -0.39 -8.97
N LEU A 158 -18.94 0.46 -9.86
CA LEU A 158 -19.05 1.90 -9.63
C LEU A 158 -19.85 2.23 -8.38
N GLN A 159 -20.97 1.53 -8.14
CA GLN A 159 -21.83 1.81 -6.98
C GLN A 159 -21.14 1.39 -5.67
N ALA A 160 -20.43 0.31 -5.67
CA ALA A 160 -19.61 -0.08 -4.52
C ALA A 160 -18.48 0.93 -4.28
N THR A 161 -17.85 1.44 -5.36
CA THR A 161 -16.79 2.43 -5.25
C THR A 161 -17.29 3.76 -4.69
N VAL A 162 -18.48 4.22 -5.08
CA VAL A 162 -19.11 5.40 -4.46
C VAL A 162 -19.25 5.19 -2.95
N ARG A 163 -19.81 4.05 -2.52
CA ARG A 163 -19.94 3.74 -1.07
C ARG A 163 -18.58 3.62 -0.36
N ALA A 164 -17.54 3.18 -1.07
CA ALA A 164 -16.18 3.12 -0.54
C ALA A 164 -15.63 4.51 -0.24
N VAL A 165 -15.81 5.45 -1.18
CA VAL A 165 -15.41 6.86 -1.00
C VAL A 165 -16.21 7.54 0.11
N GLU A 166 -17.52 7.33 0.17
CA GLU A 166 -18.37 7.83 1.26
C GLU A 166 -17.90 7.33 2.64
N ALA A 167 -17.47 6.07 2.73
CA ALA A 167 -16.94 5.52 3.97
C ALA A 167 -15.59 6.15 4.37
N VAL A 168 -14.74 6.49 3.40
CA VAL A 168 -13.50 7.22 3.64
C VAL A 168 -13.79 8.65 4.07
N ASP A 169 -14.74 9.34 3.42
CA ASP A 169 -15.15 10.70 3.79
C ASP A 169 -15.62 10.75 5.24
N ALA A 170 -16.50 9.84 5.64
CA ALA A 170 -16.97 9.74 7.03
C ALA A 170 -15.82 9.42 8.02
N ALA A 171 -14.84 8.62 7.60
CA ALA A 171 -13.66 8.30 8.40
C ALA A 171 -12.75 9.52 8.56
N LEU A 172 -12.59 10.31 7.49
CA LEU A 172 -11.81 11.56 7.50
C LEU A 172 -12.45 12.64 8.37
N ASP A 173 -13.77 12.78 8.39
CA ASP A 173 -14.47 13.74 9.27
C ASP A 173 -14.09 13.52 10.74
N ASN A 174 -14.01 12.27 11.20
CA ASN A 174 -13.57 11.96 12.56
C ASN A 174 -12.11 12.36 12.81
N ILE A 175 -11.24 12.15 11.83
CA ILE A 175 -9.81 12.51 11.93
C ILE A 175 -9.65 14.02 11.93
N VAL A 176 -10.34 14.75 11.05
CA VAL A 176 -10.35 16.22 10.99
C VAL A 176 -10.70 16.78 12.37
N ARG A 177 -11.81 16.32 12.94
CA ARG A 177 -12.25 16.78 14.29
C ARG A 177 -11.19 16.49 15.37
N ALA A 178 -10.55 15.33 15.31
CA ALA A 178 -9.51 15.01 16.29
C ALA A 178 -8.26 15.90 16.11
N ILE A 179 -7.84 16.15 14.88
CA ILE A 179 -6.71 17.04 14.56
C ILE A 179 -7.00 18.48 15.01
N ASP A 180 -8.22 18.97 14.83
CA ASP A 180 -8.64 20.31 15.29
C ASP A 180 -8.50 20.44 16.83
N THR A 181 -8.83 19.39 17.59
CA THR A 181 -8.71 19.43 19.07
C THR A 181 -7.28 19.58 19.57
N VAL A 182 -6.31 19.09 18.79
CA VAL A 182 -4.87 19.16 19.13
C VAL A 182 -4.14 20.29 18.39
N ASN A 183 -4.87 21.13 17.65
CA ASN A 183 -4.33 22.18 16.78
C ASN A 183 -3.24 21.63 15.82
N GLY A 184 -3.51 20.46 15.26
CA GLY A 184 -2.61 19.75 14.36
C GLY A 184 -2.77 20.18 12.90
N LEU A 185 -1.87 19.71 12.04
CA LEU A 185 -1.95 19.87 10.59
C LEU A 185 -2.36 18.52 9.96
N LEU A 186 -3.40 18.54 9.14
CA LEU A 186 -3.81 17.41 8.32
C LEU A 186 -3.49 17.70 6.85
N VAL A 187 -2.81 16.75 6.19
CA VAL A 187 -2.58 16.75 4.74
C VAL A 187 -3.30 15.54 4.15
N ILE A 188 -4.16 15.76 3.16
CA ILE A 188 -4.90 14.73 2.46
C ILE A 188 -4.39 14.69 1.02
N THR A 189 -3.99 13.50 0.56
CA THR A 189 -3.51 13.24 -0.80
C THR A 189 -3.80 11.79 -1.17
N ALA A 190 -3.39 11.35 -2.35
CA ALA A 190 -3.43 9.95 -2.75
C ALA A 190 -2.06 9.47 -3.25
N ASP A 191 -1.86 8.16 -3.30
CA ASP A 191 -0.68 7.53 -3.89
C ASP A 191 -0.78 7.46 -5.42
N HIS A 192 -2.00 7.36 -5.95
CA HIS A 192 -2.37 7.39 -7.36
C HIS A 192 -3.89 7.52 -7.49
N GLY A 193 -4.38 7.79 -8.70
CA GLY A 193 -5.81 7.75 -9.01
C GLY A 193 -6.28 6.34 -9.40
N ASN A 194 -7.57 6.08 -9.23
CA ASN A 194 -8.31 4.90 -9.68
C ASN A 194 -9.82 5.21 -9.73
N ALA A 195 -10.43 5.40 -8.55
CA ALA A 195 -11.87 5.67 -8.41
C ALA A 195 -12.32 7.00 -9.05
N ASP A 196 -11.40 7.91 -9.32
CA ASP A 196 -11.62 9.20 -9.97
C ASP A 196 -11.94 9.06 -11.46
N GLU A 197 -11.55 7.94 -12.12
CA GLU A 197 -11.73 7.72 -13.55
C GLU A 197 -12.18 6.28 -13.85
N MET A 198 -13.33 5.89 -13.33
CA MET A 198 -13.90 4.55 -13.57
C MET A 198 -14.70 4.42 -14.86
N LEU A 199 -15.07 5.52 -15.51
CA LEU A 199 -15.77 5.53 -16.78
C LEU A 199 -14.90 6.19 -17.86
N ILE A 200 -14.46 5.40 -18.82
CA ILE A 200 -13.66 5.86 -19.95
C ILE A 200 -14.41 5.69 -21.27
N SER A 201 -14.23 6.63 -22.18
CA SER A 201 -14.77 6.50 -23.55
C SER A 201 -13.82 5.69 -24.40
N ASN A 202 -14.32 4.60 -25.02
CA ASN A 202 -13.56 3.86 -26.01
C ASN A 202 -13.50 4.62 -27.36
N GLN A 203 -12.74 4.06 -28.32
CA GLN A 203 -12.57 4.66 -29.66
C GLN A 203 -13.89 4.86 -30.43
N ASN A 204 -14.95 4.14 -30.07
CA ASN A 204 -16.27 4.24 -30.69
C ASN A 204 -17.22 5.21 -29.96
N GLY A 205 -16.73 5.89 -28.91
CA GLY A 205 -17.54 6.80 -28.09
C GLY A 205 -18.43 6.10 -27.07
N THR A 206 -18.29 4.78 -26.89
CA THR A 206 -19.03 4.03 -25.87
C THR A 206 -18.30 4.13 -24.53
N LEU A 207 -19.05 4.33 -23.43
CA LEU A 207 -18.50 4.30 -22.08
C LEU A 207 -18.23 2.86 -21.65
N GLU A 208 -17.04 2.63 -21.18
CA GLU A 208 -16.59 1.36 -20.59
C GLU A 208 -16.06 1.59 -19.17
N ILE A 209 -16.19 0.56 -18.33
CA ILE A 209 -15.63 0.60 -16.97
C ILE A 209 -14.13 0.37 -17.04
N SER A 210 -13.38 1.29 -16.45
CA SER A 210 -11.95 1.15 -16.18
C SER A 210 -11.73 0.60 -14.77
N THR A 211 -10.84 -0.36 -14.66
CA THR A 211 -10.35 -0.89 -13.38
C THR A 211 -8.85 -0.59 -13.19
N LYS A 212 -8.32 0.34 -13.97
CA LYS A 212 -6.90 0.69 -13.99
C LYS A 212 -6.67 1.97 -13.18
N HIS A 213 -5.43 2.15 -12.74
CA HIS A 213 -5.02 3.43 -12.18
C HIS A 213 -5.13 4.53 -13.25
N SER A 214 -5.63 5.69 -12.85
CA SER A 214 -5.62 6.90 -13.68
C SER A 214 -4.26 7.60 -13.60
N LEU A 215 -4.00 8.50 -14.55
CA LEU A 215 -2.84 9.38 -14.56
C LEU A 215 -3.19 10.81 -14.11
N ASN A 216 -4.34 11.00 -13.53
CA ASN A 216 -4.78 12.29 -13.00
C ASN A 216 -3.89 12.70 -11.82
N PRO A 217 -3.66 14.00 -11.62
CA PRO A 217 -2.94 14.50 -10.45
C PRO A 217 -3.71 14.18 -9.16
N VAL A 218 -2.97 13.93 -8.10
CA VAL A 218 -3.49 13.62 -6.76
C VAL A 218 -3.15 14.71 -5.75
#